data_b868aa83a3e0767a6f186e56b03e9e04
#
_entry.id   b868aa83a3e0767a6f186e56b03e9e04
#
_cell.length_a   1.000
_cell.length_b   1.000
_cell.length_c   1.000
_cell.angle_alpha   90.00
_cell.angle_beta   90.00
_cell.angle_gamma   90.00
#
_symmetry.space_group_name_H-M   'P 1'
#
loop_
_entity.id
_entity.type
_entity.pdbx_description
1 polymer ?
#
loop_
_entity_poly.entity_id
_entity_poly.type
_entity_poly.pdbx_seq_one_letter_code
_entity_poly.pdbx_strand_id
1 'polypeptide(L)'
;FVVSGDVHYAEISKRSPAGQYPIYDFTSSGLTHTEGNASVNPFRVGNAYRALNFGVINIDWNATPVTLKFDVCAFNGDVVQQQIIPLDELKF
;
A
#
# COMPACT_ATOMS: atom_id res chain seq x y z
N PHE A 1 9.33 -3.91 3.25
CA PHE A 1 8.24 -3.65 2.31
C PHE A 1 8.77 -3.24 0.94
N VAL A 2 7.92 -3.31 -0.06
CA VAL A 2 8.23 -2.98 -1.45
C VAL A 2 7.27 -1.88 -1.91
N VAL A 3 7.74 -1.00 -2.76
CA VAL A 3 6.91 0.02 -3.42
C VAL A 3 6.93 -0.29 -4.92
N SER A 4 5.76 -0.36 -5.53
CA SER A 4 5.61 -0.80 -6.93
C SER A 4 4.77 0.19 -7.74
N GLY A 5 4.81 0.01 -9.06
CA GLY A 5 4.06 0.81 -10.00
C GLY A 5 3.69 0.05 -11.27
N ASP A 6 3.55 0.77 -12.38
CA ASP A 6 3.33 0.28 -13.76
C ASP A 6 1.92 -0.24 -14.07
N VAL A 7 1.15 -0.68 -13.09
CA VAL A 7 -0.15 -1.34 -13.34
C VAL A 7 -1.33 -0.37 -13.48
N HIS A 8 -1.13 0.93 -13.29
CA HIS A 8 -2.11 2.01 -13.43
C HIS A 8 -3.32 1.90 -12.49
N TYR A 9 -3.16 1.24 -11.36
CA TYR A 9 -4.11 1.24 -10.25
C TYR A 9 -3.34 1.20 -8.94
N ALA A 10 -4.05 1.33 -7.82
CA ALA A 10 -3.44 1.23 -6.50
C ALA A 10 -3.92 -0.03 -5.79
N GLU A 11 -3.03 -0.69 -5.10
CA GLU A 11 -3.36 -1.81 -4.23
C GLU A 11 -2.32 -2.00 -3.13
N ILE A 12 -2.74 -2.62 -2.05
CA ILE A 12 -1.88 -3.05 -0.97
C ILE A 12 -1.90 -4.58 -0.96
N SER A 13 -0.74 -5.20 -0.99
CA SER A 13 -0.60 -6.64 -0.88
C SER A 13 0.17 -7.00 0.38
N LYS A 14 -0.20 -8.12 1.00
CA LYS A 14 0.50 -8.65 2.16
C LYS A 14 0.72 -10.14 1.99
N ARG A 15 1.95 -10.58 2.15
CA ARG A 15 2.30 -12.00 2.16
C ARG A 15 3.05 -12.31 3.45
N SER A 16 2.64 -13.39 4.11
CA SER A 16 3.22 -13.80 5.39
C SER A 16 3.88 -15.18 5.23
N PRO A 17 5.13 -15.25 4.70
CA PRO A 17 5.83 -16.51 4.58
C PRO A 17 6.12 -17.14 5.95
N ALA A 18 6.07 -18.45 6.04
CA ALA A 18 6.37 -19.16 7.29
C ALA A 18 7.80 -18.85 7.78
N GLY A 19 7.94 -18.54 9.07
CA GLY A 19 9.24 -18.27 9.69
C GLY A 19 9.84 -16.92 9.36
N GLN A 20 9.06 -16.00 8.75
CA GLN A 20 9.53 -14.66 8.37
C GLN A 20 8.51 -13.60 8.79
N TYR A 21 8.96 -12.33 8.79
CA TYR A 21 8.04 -11.21 8.97
C TYR A 21 7.17 -11.03 7.71
N PRO A 22 5.98 -10.39 7.85
CA PRO A 22 5.14 -10.11 6.70
C PRO A 22 5.84 -9.19 5.69
N ILE A 23 5.58 -9.44 4.41
CA ILE A 23 6.07 -8.59 3.32
C ILE A 23 4.88 -7.84 2.72
N TYR A 24 4.96 -6.52 2.76
CA TYR A 24 3.97 -5.63 2.15
C TYR A 24 4.48 -5.11 0.81
N ASP A 25 3.58 -5.00 -0.15
CA ASP A 25 3.82 -4.33 -1.42
C ASP A 25 2.79 -3.21 -1.56
N PHE A 26 3.26 -1.98 -1.63
CA PHE A 26 2.44 -0.80 -1.79
C PHE A 26 2.53 -0.35 -3.24
N THR A 27 1.43 -0.49 -3.97
CA THR A 27 1.33 -0.10 -5.37
C THR A 27 0.43 1.12 -5.50
N SER A 28 0.92 2.17 -6.14
CA SER A 28 0.11 3.33 -6.49
C SER A 28 0.67 3.93 -7.78
N SER A 29 0.04 3.65 -8.90
CA SER A 29 0.56 4.00 -10.23
C SER A 29 -0.50 4.57 -11.17
N GLY A 30 -1.57 5.13 -10.62
CA GLY A 30 -2.65 5.74 -11.39
C GLY A 30 -2.66 7.26 -11.36
N LEU A 31 -1.49 7.93 -11.36
CA LEU A 31 -1.43 9.39 -11.23
C LEU A 31 -2.02 10.12 -12.42
N THR A 32 -1.74 9.68 -13.64
CA THR A 32 -2.21 10.33 -14.88
C THR A 32 -2.96 9.39 -15.81
N HIS A 33 -2.96 8.09 -15.52
CA HIS A 33 -3.53 7.06 -16.36
C HIS A 33 -4.07 5.92 -15.49
N THR A 34 -5.20 5.35 -15.87
CA THR A 34 -5.83 4.27 -15.09
C THR A 34 -6.23 3.10 -15.98
N GLU A 35 -6.30 1.91 -15.38
CA GLU A 35 -6.81 0.69 -16.00
C GLU A 35 -8.24 0.42 -15.52
N GLY A 36 -9.10 -0.06 -16.43
CA GLY A 36 -10.48 -0.38 -16.10
C GLY A 36 -10.64 -1.61 -15.20
N ASN A 37 -9.66 -2.53 -15.19
CA ASN A 37 -9.67 -3.74 -14.40
C ASN A 37 -8.32 -3.94 -13.72
N ALA A 38 -8.36 -4.39 -12.47
CA ALA A 38 -7.17 -4.83 -11.75
C ALA A 38 -6.99 -6.33 -11.92
N SER A 39 -5.73 -6.78 -12.02
CA SER A 39 -5.40 -8.20 -12.05
C SER A 39 -5.80 -8.89 -10.76
N VAL A 40 -6.13 -10.18 -10.85
CA VAL A 40 -6.39 -11.00 -9.67
C VAL A 40 -5.11 -11.09 -8.84
N ASN A 41 -5.23 -10.81 -7.55
CA ASN A 41 -4.12 -10.89 -6.61
C ASN A 41 -4.62 -11.47 -5.28
N PRO A 42 -4.31 -12.75 -4.98
CA PRO A 42 -4.81 -13.40 -3.76
C PRO A 42 -4.23 -12.79 -2.47
N PHE A 43 -3.16 -12.01 -2.57
CA PHE A 43 -2.52 -11.38 -1.40
C PHE A 43 -2.99 -9.93 -1.18
N ARG A 44 -3.91 -9.44 -2.01
CA ARG A 44 -4.43 -8.07 -1.88
C ARG A 44 -5.16 -7.87 -0.57
N VAL A 45 -4.85 -6.76 0.11
CA VAL A 45 -5.56 -6.30 1.30
C VAL A 45 -6.63 -5.31 0.84
N GLY A 46 -7.89 -5.64 1.05
CA GLY A 46 -9.01 -4.82 0.58
C GLY A 46 -9.16 -4.87 -0.94
N ASN A 47 -9.55 -3.76 -1.53
CA ASN A 47 -9.82 -3.64 -2.97
C ASN A 47 -8.74 -2.84 -3.68
N ALA A 48 -8.54 -3.12 -4.97
CA ALA A 48 -7.74 -2.25 -5.82
C ALA A 48 -8.52 -0.94 -6.08
N TYR A 49 -7.81 0.20 -6.05
CA TYR A 49 -8.37 1.50 -6.39
C TYR A 49 -7.99 1.85 -7.82
N ARG A 50 -8.98 2.01 -8.69
CA ARG A 50 -8.77 2.10 -10.14
C ARG A 50 -8.98 3.50 -10.72
N ALA A 51 -9.35 4.48 -9.91
CA ALA A 51 -9.42 5.89 -10.32
C ALA A 51 -8.04 6.54 -10.20
N LEU A 52 -7.90 7.78 -10.63
CA LEU A 52 -6.64 8.52 -10.49
C LEU A 52 -6.22 8.58 -9.01
N ASN A 53 -4.98 8.26 -8.74
CA ASN A 53 -4.49 8.10 -7.37
C ASN A 53 -3.01 8.42 -7.23
N PHE A 54 -2.60 8.64 -5.98
CA PHE A 54 -1.19 8.69 -5.59
C PHE A 54 -1.05 8.08 -4.20
N GLY A 55 0.16 7.64 -3.88
CA GLY A 55 0.48 7.06 -2.57
C GLY A 55 1.31 8.02 -1.73
N VAL A 56 1.09 7.98 -0.41
CA VAL A 56 1.90 8.72 0.56
C VAL A 56 2.31 7.75 1.66
N ILE A 57 3.61 7.70 1.94
CA ILE A 57 4.15 6.92 3.06
C ILE A 57 4.62 7.92 4.13
N ASN A 58 3.99 7.86 5.28
CA ASN A 58 4.39 8.65 6.45
C ASN A 58 5.04 7.73 7.47
N ILE A 59 6.16 8.17 8.02
CA ILE A 59 6.87 7.43 9.06
C ILE A 59 6.85 8.28 10.33
N ASP A 60 6.20 7.78 11.38
CA ASP A 60 6.18 8.43 12.68
C ASP A 60 7.33 7.89 13.53
N TRP A 61 8.40 8.66 13.54
CA TRP A 61 9.63 8.32 14.27
C TRP A 61 9.48 8.47 15.79
N ASN A 62 8.46 9.20 16.23
CA ASN A 62 8.23 9.47 17.67
C ASN A 62 7.28 8.45 18.29
N ALA A 63 6.60 7.66 17.50
CA ALA A 63 5.74 6.59 18.01
C ALA A 63 6.58 5.46 18.59
N THR A 64 6.03 4.75 19.59
CA THR A 64 6.67 3.59 20.20
C THR A 64 5.71 2.40 20.07
N PRO A 65 5.97 1.45 19.15
CA PRO A 65 7.07 1.42 18.17
C PRO A 65 6.93 2.47 17.07
N VAL A 66 8.01 2.73 16.33
CA VAL A 66 7.97 3.53 15.12
C VAL A 66 6.93 2.94 14.17
N THR A 67 6.11 3.79 13.57
CA THR A 67 4.95 3.35 12.78
C THR A 67 5.02 3.91 11.37
N LEU A 68 4.77 3.06 10.38
CA LEU A 68 4.58 3.45 8.99
C LEU A 68 3.09 3.54 8.68
N LYS A 69 2.71 4.55 7.92
CA LYS A 69 1.35 4.69 7.42
C LYS A 69 1.40 4.86 5.90
N PHE A 70 0.79 3.94 5.17
CA PHE A 70 0.63 4.05 3.73
C PHE A 70 -0.79 4.46 3.40
N ASP A 71 -0.94 5.61 2.72
CA ASP A 71 -2.21 6.13 2.27
C ASP A 71 -2.29 6.06 0.75
N VAL A 72 -3.37 5.49 0.22
CA VAL A 72 -3.77 5.66 -1.17
C VAL A 72 -4.72 6.85 -1.21
N CYS A 73 -4.37 7.86 -1.98
CA CYS A 73 -5.12 9.10 -2.07
C CYS A 73 -5.77 9.23 -3.45
N ALA A 74 -7.02 9.71 -3.49
CA ALA A 74 -7.68 10.14 -4.71
C ALA A 74 -7.02 11.42 -5.23
N PHE A 75 -7.31 11.80 -6.48
CA PHE A 75 -6.70 12.97 -7.11
C PHE A 75 -6.94 14.28 -6.34
N ASN A 76 -8.04 14.37 -5.57
CA ASN A 76 -8.37 15.55 -4.76
C ASN A 76 -7.72 15.52 -3.37
N GLY A 77 -6.92 14.49 -3.05
CA GLY A 77 -6.23 14.34 -1.77
C GLY A 77 -6.97 13.52 -0.73
N ASP A 78 -8.21 13.08 -0.99
CA ASP A 78 -8.94 12.23 -0.05
C ASP A 78 -8.25 10.87 0.08
N VAL A 79 -8.10 10.41 1.33
CA VAL A 79 -7.59 9.06 1.60
C VAL A 79 -8.68 8.05 1.33
N VAL A 80 -8.45 7.15 0.37
CA VAL A 80 -9.42 6.11 -0.02
C VAL A 80 -9.05 4.73 0.49
N GLN A 81 -7.79 4.53 0.87
CA GLN A 81 -7.32 3.30 1.51
C GLN A 81 -6.11 3.63 2.37
N GLN A 82 -5.98 2.94 3.51
CA GLN A 82 -4.91 3.19 4.45
C GLN A 82 -4.44 1.88 5.08
N GLN A 83 -3.12 1.74 5.25
CA GLN A 83 -2.52 0.65 5.98
C GLN A 83 -1.54 1.22 7.00
N ILE A 84 -1.73 0.88 8.27
CA ILE A 84 -0.85 1.29 9.35
C ILE A 84 -0.05 0.09 9.81
N ILE A 85 1.28 0.21 9.83
CA ILE A 85 2.18 -0.91 10.12
C ILE A 85 3.17 -0.46 11.20
N PRO A 86 3.13 -1.07 12.41
CA PRO A 86 4.20 -0.85 13.38
C PRO A 86 5.49 -1.50 12.87
N LEU A 87 6.61 -0.84 13.08
CA LEU A 87 7.90 -1.34 12.58
C LEU A 87 8.23 -2.74 13.12
N ASP A 88 7.78 -3.06 14.32
CA ASP A 88 7.99 -4.38 14.93
C ASP A 88 7.38 -5.52 14.09
N GLU A 89 6.37 -5.24 13.29
CA GLU A 89 5.76 -6.22 12.38
C GLU A 89 6.67 -6.54 11.19
N LEU A 90 7.62 -5.67 10.85
CA LEU A 90 8.47 -5.78 9.67
C LEU A 90 9.86 -6.32 9.97
N LYS A 91 10.07 -6.91 11.14
CA LYS A 91 11.35 -7.48 11.55
C LYS A 91 11.15 -8.73 12.42
N PHE A 92 12.19 -9.53 12.49
CA PHE A 92 12.24 -10.66 13.44
C PHE A 92 12.29 -10.21 14.88
#